data_4793dc40269f0799a09a4237702ac552
#
_entry.id   4793dc40269f0799a09a4237702ac552
#
_cell.length_a   1.000
_cell.length_b   1.000
_cell.length_c   1.000
_cell.angle_alpha   90.00
_cell.angle_beta   90.00
_cell.angle_gamma   90.00
#
_symmetry.space_group_name_H-M   'P 1'
#
loop_
_entity.id
_entity.type
_entity.pdbx_description
1 polymer ?
#
loop_
_entity_poly.entity_id
_entity_poly.type
_entity_poly.pdbx_seq_one_letter_code
_entity_poly.pdbx_strand_id
1 'polypeptide(L)'
;HADGFNEPYQQVIMHDDGKHGDGKADDGEFGANIPAQLAGKKVRYYVEARSGGEEMTSDFYPSRAEAKPLTFRVKAAKADESALRINEVVAENKATIKDPQGDFDDYIEIVNTSDAEVDLAGKFLTDNKKNPRKWKFPKGTKIEANGRLVIWADENGKAKDGLHANFKLAKSGETIQLVDSDASGNLILDEVKFAKLETDQALRRLPDGKGEPAVGKPSPGKANE
;
A
#
# COMPACT_ATOMS: atom_id res chain seq x y z
N HIS A 1 -20.98 -1.10 22.07
CA HIS A 1 -20.25 -2.10 21.31
C HIS A 1 -18.90 -1.51 20.91
N ALA A 2 -17.91 -1.70 21.77
CA ALA A 2 -16.61 -1.06 21.64
C ALA A 2 -15.79 -1.51 20.43
N ASP A 3 -16.22 -2.54 19.69
CA ASP A 3 -15.44 -3.18 18.63
C ASP A 3 -16.04 -3.07 17.23
N GLY A 4 -17.14 -2.32 17.02
CA GLY A 4 -17.67 -2.03 15.67
C GLY A 4 -18.15 -3.25 14.85
N PHE A 5 -18.50 -4.34 15.49
CA PHE A 5 -18.93 -5.57 14.82
C PHE A 5 -20.42 -5.60 14.45
N ASN A 6 -20.86 -4.62 13.69
CA ASN A 6 -22.23 -4.59 13.12
C ASN A 6 -22.26 -5.08 11.66
N GLU A 7 -21.13 -5.46 11.08
CA GLU A 7 -21.10 -5.97 9.72
C GLU A 7 -21.52 -7.46 9.72
N PRO A 8 -22.40 -7.87 8.79
CA PRO A 8 -22.78 -9.27 8.64
C PRO A 8 -21.56 -10.11 8.23
N TYR A 9 -21.60 -11.40 8.57
CA TYR A 9 -20.59 -12.32 8.07
C TYR A 9 -20.72 -12.48 6.55
N GLN A 10 -19.56 -12.49 5.89
CA GLN A 10 -19.44 -12.84 4.48
C GLN A 10 -19.12 -14.33 4.37
N GLN A 11 -19.83 -15.04 3.52
CA GLN A 11 -19.57 -16.44 3.27
C GLN A 11 -18.40 -16.59 2.27
N VAL A 12 -17.49 -17.49 2.60
CA VAL A 12 -16.41 -17.95 1.70
C VAL A 12 -16.50 -19.46 1.63
N ILE A 13 -16.60 -20.01 0.42
CA ILE A 13 -16.67 -21.44 0.21
C ILE A 13 -15.28 -22.03 0.42
N MET A 14 -15.21 -23.15 1.14
CA MET A 14 -13.99 -23.94 1.29
C MET A 14 -13.94 -25.01 0.21
N HIS A 15 -12.75 -25.30 -0.28
CA HIS A 15 -12.47 -26.26 -1.35
C HIS A 15 -11.47 -27.30 -0.88
N ASP A 16 -11.59 -28.53 -1.42
CA ASP A 16 -10.62 -29.62 -1.30
C ASP A 16 -10.03 -29.84 -2.71
N ASP A 17 -9.21 -28.90 -3.18
CA ASP A 17 -8.72 -28.88 -4.56
C ASP A 17 -7.19 -28.73 -4.69
N GLY A 18 -6.49 -28.74 -3.55
CA GLY A 18 -5.04 -28.58 -3.47
C GLY A 18 -4.52 -27.19 -3.81
N LYS A 19 -5.40 -26.15 -3.84
CA LYS A 19 -5.03 -24.78 -4.26
C LYS A 19 -5.34 -23.70 -3.22
N HIS A 20 -6.20 -23.99 -2.26
CA HIS A 20 -6.68 -23.03 -1.26
C HIS A 20 -6.01 -23.20 0.11
N GLY A 21 -4.81 -23.78 0.14
CA GLY A 21 -4.08 -24.08 1.37
C GLY A 21 -4.57 -25.37 2.06
N ASP A 22 -5.20 -26.26 1.32
CA ASP A 22 -5.88 -27.49 1.70
C ASP A 22 -5.07 -28.77 1.42
N GLY A 23 -3.76 -28.65 1.15
CA GLY A 23 -2.92 -29.83 0.94
C GLY A 23 -3.01 -30.38 -0.50
N LYS A 24 -3.64 -31.52 -0.70
CA LYS A 24 -3.85 -32.16 -2.00
C LYS A 24 -5.34 -32.25 -2.29
N ALA A 25 -5.70 -32.21 -3.58
CA ALA A 25 -7.08 -32.43 -3.97
C ALA A 25 -7.60 -33.79 -3.49
N ASP A 26 -8.84 -33.80 -3.01
CA ASP A 26 -9.59 -34.99 -2.56
C ASP A 26 -8.93 -35.74 -1.37
N ASP A 27 -8.21 -35.03 -0.49
CA ASP A 27 -7.62 -35.62 0.70
C ASP A 27 -8.46 -35.45 1.99
N GLY A 28 -9.58 -34.72 1.88
CA GLY A 28 -10.51 -34.44 3.01
C GLY A 28 -10.12 -33.20 3.81
N GLU A 29 -9.04 -32.50 3.45
CA GLU A 29 -8.71 -31.21 4.02
C GLU A 29 -9.32 -30.09 3.15
N PHE A 30 -10.00 -29.13 3.80
CA PHE A 30 -10.68 -28.05 3.10
C PHE A 30 -10.03 -26.70 3.41
N GLY A 31 -9.71 -25.95 2.38
CA GLY A 31 -9.10 -24.63 2.48
C GLY A 31 -9.95 -23.50 1.90
N ALA A 32 -9.74 -22.28 2.39
CA ALA A 32 -10.34 -21.08 1.84
C ALA A 32 -9.46 -19.85 2.07
N ASN A 33 -9.48 -18.92 1.12
CA ASN A 33 -8.79 -17.64 1.25
C ASN A 33 -9.76 -16.58 1.79
N ILE A 34 -9.51 -16.12 3.02
CA ILE A 34 -10.25 -14.98 3.57
C ILE A 34 -9.85 -13.72 2.78
N PRO A 35 -10.81 -12.96 2.21
CA PRO A 35 -10.50 -11.74 1.47
C PRO A 35 -9.65 -10.76 2.29
N ALA A 36 -8.76 -10.03 1.62
CA ALA A 36 -7.87 -9.06 2.24
C ALA A 36 -8.63 -8.07 3.14
N GLN A 37 -8.10 -7.83 4.32
CA GLN A 37 -8.70 -6.98 5.34
C GLN A 37 -7.72 -5.86 5.72
N LEU A 38 -8.25 -4.72 6.17
CA LEU A 38 -7.46 -3.58 6.61
C LEU A 38 -6.50 -3.94 7.75
N ALA A 39 -5.28 -3.44 7.70
CA ALA A 39 -4.29 -3.61 8.76
C ALA A 39 -4.84 -3.11 10.12
N GLY A 40 -4.56 -3.85 11.18
CA GLY A 40 -5.08 -3.57 12.51
C GLY A 40 -6.52 -4.03 12.75
N LYS A 41 -7.28 -4.36 11.69
CA LYS A 41 -8.65 -4.85 11.84
C LYS A 41 -8.66 -6.19 12.59
N LYS A 42 -9.60 -6.34 13.51
CA LYS A 42 -9.91 -7.62 14.14
C LYS A 42 -10.95 -8.33 13.29
N VAL A 43 -10.60 -9.48 12.76
CA VAL A 43 -11.48 -10.33 11.95
C VAL A 43 -12.07 -11.42 12.83
N ARG A 44 -13.37 -11.65 12.71
CA ARG A 44 -14.08 -12.78 13.32
C ARG A 44 -14.42 -13.76 12.22
N TYR A 45 -14.27 -15.03 12.50
CA TYR A 45 -14.65 -16.08 11.55
C TYR A 45 -15.08 -17.36 12.29
N TYR A 46 -15.80 -18.18 11.60
CA TYR A 46 -16.14 -19.54 12.01
C TYR A 46 -16.25 -20.42 10.75
N VAL A 47 -16.20 -21.71 10.94
CA VAL A 47 -16.41 -22.71 9.89
C VAL A 47 -17.78 -23.34 10.11
N GLU A 48 -18.56 -23.48 9.04
CA GLU A 48 -19.82 -24.20 9.00
C GLU A 48 -19.67 -25.36 8.03
N ALA A 49 -19.92 -26.58 8.51
CA ALA A 49 -20.05 -27.77 7.69
C ALA A 49 -21.53 -28.12 7.54
N ARG A 50 -21.98 -28.39 6.33
CA ARG A 50 -23.36 -28.76 6.02
C ARG A 50 -23.40 -30.16 5.39
N SER A 51 -24.30 -31.03 5.86
CA SER A 51 -24.55 -32.29 5.19
C SER A 51 -25.32 -32.08 3.89
N GLY A 52 -25.06 -32.93 2.88
CA GLY A 52 -25.73 -32.90 1.58
C GLY A 52 -26.88 -33.92 1.41
N GLY A 53 -27.53 -34.38 2.50
CA GLY A 53 -28.61 -35.37 2.45
C GLY A 53 -30.01 -34.78 2.52
N GLU A 54 -31.04 -35.66 2.52
CA GLU A 54 -32.45 -35.25 2.65
C GLU A 54 -32.71 -34.48 3.97
N GLU A 55 -31.98 -34.82 5.04
CA GLU A 55 -31.94 -34.02 6.27
C GLU A 55 -30.68 -33.17 6.30
N MET A 56 -30.82 -31.87 6.03
CA MET A 56 -29.71 -30.92 6.15
C MET A 56 -29.40 -30.67 7.62
N THR A 57 -28.20 -31.08 8.04
CA THR A 57 -27.63 -30.71 9.33
C THR A 57 -26.44 -29.78 9.15
N SER A 58 -26.22 -28.89 10.11
CA SER A 58 -25.05 -28.01 10.13
C SER A 58 -24.29 -28.21 11.43
N ASP A 59 -22.99 -28.23 11.34
CA ASP A 59 -22.09 -28.17 12.50
C ASP A 59 -21.17 -26.96 12.38
N PHE A 60 -20.74 -26.40 13.51
CA PHE A 60 -19.98 -25.16 13.58
C PHE A 60 -18.68 -25.34 14.34
N TYR A 61 -17.62 -24.79 13.81
CA TYR A 61 -16.38 -24.67 14.55
C TYR A 61 -15.99 -23.17 14.71
N PRO A 62 -15.84 -22.68 15.94
CA PRO A 62 -16.09 -23.39 17.21
C PRO A 62 -17.59 -23.62 17.44
N SER A 63 -17.94 -24.60 18.28
CA SER A 63 -19.34 -25.04 18.55
C SER A 63 -20.29 -23.94 19.07
N ARG A 64 -19.76 -22.80 19.47
CA ARG A 64 -20.51 -21.60 19.88
C ARG A 64 -20.13 -20.41 19.00
N ALA A 65 -20.10 -20.63 17.69
CA ALA A 65 -19.63 -19.64 16.71
C ALA A 65 -20.30 -18.27 16.85
N GLU A 66 -21.62 -18.22 17.11
CA GLU A 66 -22.37 -16.99 17.27
C GLU A 66 -21.96 -16.18 18.51
N ALA A 67 -21.57 -16.85 19.60
CA ALA A 67 -21.18 -16.22 20.86
C ALA A 67 -19.67 -16.07 21.02
N LYS A 68 -18.90 -17.01 20.47
CA LYS A 68 -17.44 -17.08 20.61
C LYS A 68 -16.77 -17.48 19.29
N PRO A 69 -16.85 -16.67 18.24
CA PRO A 69 -16.16 -16.94 16.97
C PRO A 69 -14.64 -16.92 17.16
N LEU A 70 -13.92 -17.60 16.27
CA LEU A 70 -12.47 -17.43 16.16
C LEU A 70 -12.13 -16.00 15.75
N THR A 71 -10.98 -15.52 16.19
CA THR A 71 -10.56 -14.16 15.85
C THR A 71 -9.06 -14.09 15.55
N PHE A 72 -8.70 -13.27 14.59
CA PHE A 72 -7.33 -12.83 14.41
C PHE A 72 -7.28 -11.33 14.17
N ARG A 73 -6.11 -10.74 14.36
CA ARG A 73 -5.87 -9.33 14.00
C ARG A 73 -4.97 -9.29 12.78
N VAL A 74 -5.39 -8.54 11.77
CA VAL A 74 -4.58 -8.33 10.56
C VAL A 74 -3.32 -7.55 10.94
N LYS A 75 -2.17 -8.16 10.70
CA LYS A 75 -0.88 -7.47 10.87
C LYS A 75 -0.66 -6.57 9.66
N ALA A 76 -0.05 -5.41 9.86
CA ALA A 76 0.54 -4.66 8.76
C ALA A 76 1.65 -5.53 8.11
N ALA A 77 1.71 -5.56 6.78
CA ALA A 77 2.90 -6.08 6.11
C ALA A 77 4.10 -5.23 6.55
N LYS A 78 5.26 -5.83 6.66
CA LYS A 78 6.47 -5.05 6.93
C LYS A 78 6.79 -4.23 5.67
N ALA A 79 7.11 -2.95 5.85
CA ALA A 79 7.54 -2.08 4.76
C ALA A 79 8.72 -2.69 3.96
N ASP A 80 9.55 -3.49 4.61
CA ASP A 80 10.71 -4.15 4.00
C ASP A 80 10.39 -5.16 2.89
N GLU A 81 9.13 -5.64 2.79
CA GLU A 81 8.69 -6.59 1.75
C GLU A 81 8.13 -5.90 0.50
N SER A 82 7.95 -4.59 0.51
CA SER A 82 7.51 -3.85 -0.67
C SER A 82 8.67 -3.67 -1.66
N ALA A 83 8.40 -3.85 -2.95
CA ALA A 83 9.34 -3.50 -4.02
C ALA A 83 9.39 -1.99 -4.28
N LEU A 84 8.40 -1.24 -3.80
CA LEU A 84 8.29 0.19 -4.00
C LEU A 84 8.92 0.96 -2.84
N ARG A 85 9.76 1.94 -3.17
CA ARG A 85 10.40 2.83 -2.18
C ARG A 85 10.26 4.28 -2.60
N ILE A 86 10.06 5.17 -1.64
CA ILE A 86 10.25 6.61 -1.81
C ILE A 86 11.76 6.81 -1.91
N ASN A 87 12.24 7.17 -3.09
CA ASN A 87 13.66 7.19 -3.43
C ASN A 87 14.29 8.58 -3.31
N GLU A 88 13.52 9.61 -3.68
CA GLU A 88 13.97 11.00 -3.63
C GLU A 88 12.80 11.93 -3.28
N VAL A 89 13.07 12.99 -2.50
CA VAL A 89 12.11 14.03 -2.14
C VAL A 89 12.80 15.39 -2.24
N VAL A 90 12.20 16.33 -2.98
CA VAL A 90 12.66 17.72 -3.08
C VAL A 90 11.50 18.64 -2.70
N ALA A 91 11.67 19.37 -1.59
CA ALA A 91 10.63 20.22 -0.98
C ALA A 91 10.82 21.72 -1.25
N GLU A 92 11.73 22.10 -2.12
CA GLU A 92 11.86 23.42 -2.74
C GLU A 92 12.66 23.28 -4.03
N ASN A 93 11.98 22.95 -5.12
CA ASN A 93 12.55 22.87 -6.45
C ASN A 93 12.50 24.26 -7.13
N LYS A 94 13.63 24.78 -7.54
CA LYS A 94 13.74 26.07 -8.27
C LYS A 94 14.50 25.94 -9.59
N ALA A 95 15.35 24.91 -9.72
CA ALA A 95 16.22 24.74 -10.89
C ALA A 95 16.50 23.29 -11.27
N THR A 96 15.98 22.31 -10.51
CA THR A 96 16.31 20.88 -10.71
C THR A 96 15.62 20.30 -11.93
N ILE A 97 14.30 20.30 -11.95
CA ILE A 97 13.48 19.73 -13.04
C ILE A 97 12.15 20.49 -13.12
N LYS A 98 11.65 20.67 -14.32
CA LYS A 98 10.32 21.23 -14.57
C LYS A 98 9.29 20.13 -14.71
N ASP A 99 8.08 20.45 -14.29
CA ASP A 99 6.91 19.64 -14.57
C ASP A 99 6.51 19.70 -16.05
N PRO A 100 5.54 18.93 -16.54
CA PRO A 100 5.05 19.00 -17.92
C PRO A 100 4.45 20.35 -18.31
N GLN A 101 4.04 21.20 -17.36
CA GLN A 101 3.51 22.54 -17.59
C GLN A 101 4.60 23.59 -17.72
N GLY A 102 5.82 23.25 -17.33
CA GLY A 102 7.00 24.12 -17.40
C GLY A 102 7.36 24.81 -16.10
N ASP A 103 6.71 24.46 -15.00
CA ASP A 103 6.91 25.03 -13.68
C ASP A 103 7.94 24.22 -12.86
N PHE A 104 8.57 24.84 -11.88
CA PHE A 104 9.45 24.17 -10.93
C PHE A 104 8.68 23.88 -9.65
N ASP A 105 8.11 22.67 -9.58
CA ASP A 105 7.34 22.23 -8.44
C ASP A 105 8.09 21.21 -7.59
N ASP A 106 7.76 21.15 -6.33
CA ASP A 106 8.24 20.11 -5.41
C ASP A 106 7.89 18.72 -5.96
N TYR A 107 8.72 17.73 -5.66
CA TYR A 107 8.44 16.39 -6.16
C TYR A 107 8.86 15.27 -5.22
N ILE A 108 8.26 14.12 -5.44
CA ILE A 108 8.56 12.85 -4.81
C ILE A 108 8.86 11.86 -5.92
N GLU A 109 9.96 11.14 -5.83
CA GLU A 109 10.28 10.04 -6.72
C GLU A 109 10.08 8.71 -6.02
N ILE A 110 9.44 7.77 -6.70
CA ILE A 110 9.30 6.39 -6.27
C ILE A 110 10.13 5.50 -7.20
N VAL A 111 10.85 4.56 -6.64
CA VAL A 111 11.56 3.51 -7.36
C VAL A 111 10.91 2.14 -7.15
N ASN A 112 10.82 1.37 -8.22
CA ASN A 112 10.52 -0.05 -8.17
C ASN A 112 11.83 -0.83 -8.11
N THR A 113 12.09 -1.53 -7.00
CA THR A 113 13.34 -2.29 -6.80
C THR A 113 13.24 -3.76 -7.24
N SER A 114 12.14 -4.16 -7.86
CA SER A 114 11.93 -5.52 -8.37
C SER A 114 12.22 -5.65 -9.87
N ASP A 115 12.39 -6.89 -10.33
CA ASP A 115 12.61 -7.24 -11.72
C ASP A 115 11.32 -7.38 -12.55
N ALA A 116 10.19 -6.91 -12.01
CA ALA A 116 8.88 -6.93 -12.67
C ALA A 116 8.20 -5.55 -12.60
N GLU A 117 7.33 -5.24 -13.58
CA GLU A 117 6.47 -4.07 -13.53
C GLU A 117 5.54 -4.12 -12.31
N VAL A 118 5.36 -3.00 -11.64
CA VAL A 118 4.44 -2.87 -10.50
C VAL A 118 3.34 -1.86 -10.80
N ASP A 119 2.08 -2.28 -10.62
CA ASP A 119 0.90 -1.42 -10.75
C ASP A 119 0.68 -0.61 -9.46
N LEU A 120 0.62 0.72 -9.58
CA LEU A 120 0.33 1.64 -8.49
C LEU A 120 -1.15 2.06 -8.46
N ALA A 121 -1.95 1.63 -9.42
CA ALA A 121 -3.36 2.01 -9.47
C ALA A 121 -4.07 1.71 -8.13
N GLY A 122 -4.69 2.74 -7.57
CA GLY A 122 -5.42 2.60 -6.33
C GLY A 122 -4.59 2.63 -5.04
N LYS A 123 -3.26 2.66 -5.12
CA LYS A 123 -2.38 2.98 -3.98
C LYS A 123 -2.45 4.47 -3.68
N PHE A 124 -1.85 4.90 -2.58
CA PHE A 124 -1.94 6.28 -2.11
C PHE A 124 -0.58 6.86 -1.74
N LEU A 125 -0.45 8.16 -1.85
CA LEU A 125 0.65 8.94 -1.33
C LEU A 125 0.10 10.00 -0.37
N THR A 126 0.78 10.20 0.76
CA THR A 126 0.31 11.15 1.78
C THR A 126 1.46 11.79 2.56
N ASP A 127 1.30 13.05 2.89
CA ASP A 127 2.08 13.85 3.85
C ASP A 127 1.42 13.87 5.24
N ASN A 128 0.30 13.17 5.42
CA ASN A 128 -0.51 13.20 6.64
C ASN A 128 -0.84 11.79 7.12
N LYS A 129 -0.13 11.32 8.15
CA LYS A 129 -0.35 10.00 8.78
C LYS A 129 -1.80 9.74 9.25
N LYS A 130 -2.59 10.80 9.50
CA LYS A 130 -4.00 10.68 9.88
C LYS A 130 -4.94 10.52 8.68
N ASN A 131 -4.44 10.78 7.47
CA ASN A 131 -5.17 10.62 6.23
C ASN A 131 -4.36 9.79 5.23
N PRO A 132 -4.27 8.47 5.38
CA PRO A 132 -3.47 7.59 4.52
C PRO A 132 -3.95 7.56 3.06
N ARG A 133 -5.15 8.05 2.78
CA ARG A 133 -5.78 8.09 1.45
C ARG A 133 -5.74 9.48 0.82
N LYS A 134 -4.81 10.36 1.20
CA LYS A 134 -4.82 11.77 0.81
C LYS A 134 -4.80 11.97 -0.69
N TRP A 135 -3.91 11.30 -1.40
CA TRP A 135 -3.83 11.31 -2.86
C TRP A 135 -3.74 9.90 -3.41
N LYS A 136 -4.60 9.57 -4.38
CA LYS A 136 -4.72 8.25 -4.98
C LYS A 136 -4.04 8.22 -6.34
N PHE A 137 -3.17 7.24 -6.57
CA PHE A 137 -2.60 7.02 -7.90
C PHE A 137 -3.70 6.70 -8.92
N PRO A 138 -3.68 7.39 -10.09
CA PRO A 138 -4.64 7.14 -11.17
C PRO A 138 -4.60 5.69 -11.67
N LYS A 139 -5.70 5.25 -12.29
CA LYS A 139 -5.75 3.95 -12.96
C LYS A 139 -4.74 3.91 -14.12
N GLY A 140 -3.99 2.82 -14.21
CA GLY A 140 -2.97 2.62 -15.24
C GLY A 140 -1.59 3.20 -14.89
N THR A 141 -1.43 3.77 -13.68
CA THR A 141 -0.10 4.18 -13.22
C THR A 141 0.74 2.94 -12.89
N LYS A 142 1.89 2.81 -13.54
CA LYS A 142 2.79 1.67 -13.40
C LYS A 142 4.23 2.14 -13.31
N ILE A 143 5.09 1.33 -12.69
CA ILE A 143 6.55 1.51 -12.72
C ILE A 143 7.17 0.23 -13.25
N GLU A 144 7.91 0.35 -14.35
CA GLU A 144 8.67 -0.75 -14.94
C GLU A 144 9.65 -1.37 -13.95
N ALA A 145 10.14 -2.57 -14.25
CA ALA A 145 11.21 -3.21 -13.48
C ALA A 145 12.41 -2.28 -13.32
N ASN A 146 12.88 -2.09 -12.10
CA ASN A 146 13.97 -1.16 -11.74
C ASN A 146 13.73 0.31 -12.17
N GLY A 147 12.49 0.64 -12.55
CA GLY A 147 12.07 1.97 -13.02
C GLY A 147 11.86 2.98 -11.89
N ARG A 148 11.71 4.24 -12.28
CA ARG A 148 11.44 5.38 -11.39
C ARG A 148 10.24 6.16 -11.90
N LEU A 149 9.53 6.81 -10.98
CA LEU A 149 8.35 7.60 -11.25
C LEU A 149 8.37 8.87 -10.42
N VAL A 150 8.32 10.01 -11.09
CA VAL A 150 8.24 11.33 -10.44
C VAL A 150 6.78 11.71 -10.26
N ILE A 151 6.44 12.20 -9.08
CA ILE A 151 5.14 12.74 -8.69
C ILE A 151 5.35 14.17 -8.22
N TRP A 152 4.68 15.13 -8.87
CA TRP A 152 4.72 16.54 -8.52
C TRP A 152 3.84 16.81 -7.30
N ALA A 153 4.36 17.51 -6.31
CA ALA A 153 3.66 17.86 -5.09
C ALA A 153 3.31 19.36 -5.09
N ASP A 154 2.34 19.74 -5.89
CA ASP A 154 2.00 21.12 -6.26
C ASP A 154 0.56 21.53 -5.93
N GLU A 155 -0.22 20.67 -5.26
CA GLU A 155 -1.66 20.82 -4.99
C GLU A 155 -2.55 20.77 -6.24
N ASN A 156 -1.98 20.51 -7.43
CA ASN A 156 -2.70 20.49 -8.70
C ASN A 156 -3.16 19.08 -9.12
N GLY A 157 -3.74 18.33 -8.22
CA GLY A 157 -4.19 16.95 -8.45
C GLY A 157 -5.16 16.74 -9.64
N LYS A 158 -5.42 17.78 -10.46
CA LYS A 158 -6.25 17.76 -11.66
C LYS A 158 -5.47 18.07 -12.94
N ALA A 159 -4.16 18.28 -12.88
CA ALA A 159 -3.34 18.46 -14.07
C ALA A 159 -3.48 17.25 -15.01
N LYS A 160 -3.48 17.50 -16.31
CA LYS A 160 -3.74 16.45 -17.31
C LYS A 160 -2.49 15.65 -17.67
N ASP A 161 -1.34 16.31 -17.66
CA ASP A 161 -0.06 15.72 -18.03
C ASP A 161 0.83 15.60 -16.79
N GLY A 162 1.38 14.41 -16.55
CA GLY A 162 2.14 14.09 -15.35
C GLY A 162 1.28 13.56 -14.21
N LEU A 163 1.93 13.28 -13.10
CA LEU A 163 1.28 12.87 -11.84
C LEU A 163 1.41 14.02 -10.84
N HIS A 164 0.31 14.62 -10.48
CA HIS A 164 0.25 15.77 -9.59
C HIS A 164 -0.53 15.41 -8.33
N ALA A 165 0.15 15.46 -7.19
CA ALA A 165 -0.48 15.24 -5.90
C ALA A 165 -1.30 16.46 -5.47
N ASN A 166 -2.32 16.22 -4.65
CA ASN A 166 -3.19 17.28 -4.12
C ASN A 166 -2.64 17.92 -2.83
N PHE A 167 -1.32 17.94 -2.67
CA PHE A 167 -0.61 18.54 -1.55
C PHE A 167 0.75 19.06 -1.98
N LYS A 168 1.33 19.97 -1.19
CA LYS A 168 2.69 20.47 -1.29
C LYS A 168 3.57 19.91 -0.21
N LEU A 169 4.88 19.98 -0.41
CA LEU A 169 5.85 19.58 0.59
C LEU A 169 6.23 20.75 1.47
N ALA A 170 6.37 20.48 2.78
CA ALA A 170 6.84 21.49 3.71
C ALA A 170 8.37 21.54 3.72
N LYS A 171 8.98 22.63 3.23
CA LYS A 171 10.44 22.85 3.28
C LYS A 171 11.04 22.65 4.67
N SER A 172 10.26 22.94 5.73
CA SER A 172 10.68 22.76 7.13
C SER A 172 10.83 21.29 7.55
N GLY A 173 10.37 20.37 6.71
CA GLY A 173 10.41 18.94 6.95
C GLY A 173 9.06 18.37 7.35
N GLU A 174 8.84 17.13 6.94
CA GLU A 174 7.65 16.36 7.24
C GLU A 174 7.87 14.86 7.03
N THR A 175 6.80 14.08 7.07
CA THR A 175 6.82 12.64 6.80
C THR A 175 5.94 12.34 5.60
N ILE A 176 6.49 11.62 4.63
CA ILE A 176 5.77 11.13 3.45
C ILE A 176 5.59 9.61 3.58
N GLN A 177 4.39 9.13 3.28
CA GLN A 177 4.08 7.70 3.26
C GLN A 177 3.56 7.29 1.90
N LEU A 178 4.09 6.19 1.39
CA LEU A 178 3.52 5.41 0.30
C LEU A 178 2.63 4.32 0.92
N VAL A 179 1.38 4.28 0.53
CA VAL A 179 0.35 3.45 1.15
C VAL A 179 -0.30 2.55 0.12
N ASP A 180 -0.50 1.29 0.45
CA ASP A 180 -1.16 0.33 -0.43
C ASP A 180 -2.65 0.61 -0.62
N SER A 181 -3.26 -0.07 -1.57
CA SER A 181 -4.67 0.07 -1.92
C SER A 181 -5.62 -0.30 -0.76
N ASP A 182 -6.87 0.14 -0.89
CA ASP A 182 -7.94 -0.25 0.03
C ASP A 182 -8.12 -1.76 0.12
N ALA A 183 -7.97 -2.46 -1.01
CA ALA A 183 -8.07 -3.92 -1.07
C ALA A 183 -6.97 -4.61 -0.24
N SER A 184 -5.79 -4.01 -0.15
CA SER A 184 -4.66 -4.50 0.65
C SER A 184 -4.66 -3.94 2.08
N GLY A 185 -5.68 -3.21 2.48
CA GLY A 185 -5.84 -2.70 3.84
C GLY A 185 -5.08 -1.42 4.16
N ASN A 186 -4.70 -0.63 3.16
CA ASN A 186 -3.95 0.62 3.32
C ASN A 186 -2.65 0.44 4.13
N LEU A 187 -1.91 -0.62 3.84
CA LEU A 187 -0.62 -0.89 4.47
C LEU A 187 0.38 0.20 4.07
N ILE A 188 1.23 0.62 5.00
CA ILE A 188 2.36 1.48 4.68
C ILE A 188 3.40 0.62 3.94
N LEU A 189 3.66 0.93 2.68
CA LEU A 189 4.65 0.28 1.84
C LEU A 189 6.04 0.83 2.07
N ASP A 190 6.14 2.15 2.25
CA ASP A 190 7.36 2.86 2.62
C ASP A 190 7.06 4.18 3.32
N GLU A 191 7.97 4.64 4.14
CA GLU A 191 7.89 5.93 4.83
C GLU A 191 9.26 6.59 4.83
N VAL A 192 9.29 7.87 4.51
CA VAL A 192 10.47 8.71 4.70
C VAL A 192 10.11 9.93 5.55
N LYS A 193 11.03 10.32 6.41
CA LYS A 193 10.94 11.54 7.21
C LYS A 193 12.14 12.40 6.90
N PHE A 194 11.92 13.66 6.58
CA PHE A 194 12.99 14.63 6.39
C PHE A 194 12.81 15.83 7.32
N ALA A 195 13.93 16.45 7.66
CA ALA A 195 14.01 17.75 8.30
C ALA A 195 14.05 18.84 7.24
N LYS A 196 14.33 20.09 7.62
CA LYS A 196 14.50 21.19 6.67
C LYS A 196 15.46 20.81 5.54
N LEU A 197 15.03 21.00 4.30
CA LEU A 197 15.85 20.92 3.09
C LEU A 197 16.13 22.32 2.56
N GLU A 198 17.30 22.53 2.00
CA GLU A 198 17.61 23.77 1.29
C GLU A 198 17.07 23.72 -0.15
N THR A 199 17.03 24.86 -0.82
CA THR A 199 16.58 24.98 -2.22
C THR A 199 17.40 24.04 -3.12
N ASP A 200 16.72 23.28 -3.99
CA ASP A 200 17.31 22.30 -4.90
C ASP A 200 18.16 21.23 -4.17
N GLN A 201 17.78 20.89 -2.96
CA GLN A 201 18.36 19.82 -2.16
C GLN A 201 17.36 18.68 -2.03
N ALA A 202 17.85 17.44 -2.12
CA ALA A 202 17.03 16.25 -1.98
C ALA A 202 17.31 15.49 -0.70
N LEU A 203 16.26 14.90 -0.10
CA LEU A 203 16.41 13.68 0.68
C LEU A 203 16.39 12.52 -0.30
N ARG A 204 17.40 11.64 -0.30
CA ARG A 204 17.51 10.54 -1.27
C ARG A 204 18.07 9.28 -0.66
N ARG A 205 17.72 8.12 -1.21
CA ARG A 205 18.32 6.83 -0.83
C ARG A 205 19.55 6.55 -1.70
N LEU A 206 20.61 6.09 -1.06
CA LEU A 206 21.84 5.70 -1.74
C LEU A 206 22.38 4.39 -1.15
N PRO A 207 22.43 3.28 -1.92
CA PRO A 207 21.90 3.13 -3.29
C PRO A 207 20.37 3.19 -3.37
N ASP A 208 19.87 3.41 -4.59
CA ASP A 208 18.44 3.52 -4.89
C ASP A 208 17.60 2.47 -4.17
N GLY A 209 16.53 2.94 -3.52
CA GLY A 209 15.53 2.13 -2.86
C GLY A 209 16.02 1.23 -1.70
N LYS A 210 17.35 1.21 -1.42
CA LYS A 210 17.95 0.32 -0.43
C LYS A 210 18.61 1.05 0.73
N GLY A 211 19.26 2.17 0.45
CA GLY A 211 19.99 2.94 1.45
C GLY A 211 19.07 3.68 2.43
N GLU A 212 19.63 4.04 3.57
CA GLU A 212 18.97 5.00 4.47
C GLU A 212 18.90 6.37 3.77
N PRO A 213 17.75 7.07 3.90
CA PRO A 213 17.62 8.38 3.30
C PRO A 213 18.63 9.38 3.84
N ALA A 214 19.35 10.06 2.96
CA ALA A 214 20.33 11.08 3.30
C ALA A 214 20.18 12.31 2.40
N VAL A 215 20.61 13.46 2.89
CA VAL A 215 20.58 14.70 2.12
C VAL A 215 21.66 14.69 1.03
N GLY A 216 21.31 15.09 -0.18
CA GLY A 216 22.20 15.14 -1.33
C GLY A 216 21.71 15.99 -2.49
N LYS A 217 22.37 15.83 -3.63
CA LYS A 217 21.94 16.50 -4.88
C LYS A 217 20.77 15.73 -5.48
N PRO A 218 19.77 16.44 -6.02
CA PRO A 218 18.69 15.80 -6.76
C PRO A 218 19.19 15.07 -8.03
N SER A 219 18.52 13.96 -8.35
CA SER A 219 18.79 13.18 -9.57
C SER A 219 17.50 12.60 -10.19
N PRO A 220 16.45 13.44 -10.43
CA PRO A 220 15.13 12.96 -10.82
C PRO A 220 15.18 12.12 -12.10
N GLY A 221 14.54 10.94 -12.06
CA GLY A 221 14.50 10.00 -13.16
C GLY A 221 15.79 9.21 -13.41
N LYS A 222 16.82 9.43 -12.60
CA LYS A 222 18.14 8.77 -12.71
C LYS A 222 18.49 8.07 -11.40
N ALA A 223 19.50 7.20 -11.45
CA ALA A 223 20.04 6.62 -10.24
C ALA A 223 20.64 7.69 -9.33
N ASN A 224 20.41 7.58 -8.04
CA ASN A 224 21.08 8.43 -7.05
C ASN A 224 22.59 8.11 -7.00
N GLU A 225 23.44 9.11 -7.07
CA GLU A 225 24.90 9.01 -7.07
C GLU A 225 25.53 9.68 -5.82
#